data_5759a48e071499ea16abfbb3ffc57b2b
#
_entry.id   5759a48e071499ea16abfbb3ffc57b2b
#
_cell.length_a   1.000
_cell.length_b   1.000
_cell.length_c   1.000
_cell.angle_alpha   90.00
_cell.angle_beta   90.00
_cell.angle_gamma   90.00
#
_symmetry.space_group_name_H-M   'P 1'
#
loop_
_entity.id
_entity.type
_entity.pdbx_description
1 polymer ?
#
loop_
_entity_poly.entity_id
_entity_poly.type
_entity_poly.pdbx_seq_one_letter_code
_entity_poly.pdbx_strand_id
1 'polypeptide(L)'
;MRTIQVISIVSLWTIATALAAQDTIQHQADFPPEEFQGRRARVFEEVGDNAVVLLQGAPNVRGFRVFRQSNEFFYLTGVEVAHAYLLMDGRNHTTRLYLPHRNARRERGEGKKMSAEDTELVIELTGVDELHGIEALPHHLWRYLLRPPFPTLYTMLSPAEGAAQSRDELLIGFADAISDPWDEAVAREGRFVQSIRTRYPQFEVADLTPILDAMRIVKSPREIQLIRRASQLAADGIMEAMRSTEPGLYEYQLDAMARFVFLVNGARGEAYRSITASGTNAFFGHYNRNDGELVAATWS
;
A
#
# COMPACT_ATOMS: atom_id res chain seq x y z
N MET A 1 -1.40 -9.51 55.14
CA MET A 1 -0.12 -9.38 54.41
C MET A 1 -0.04 -10.21 53.10
N ARG A 2 -1.14 -10.79 52.56
CA ARG A 2 -1.10 -11.55 51.28
C ARG A 2 -1.60 -10.77 50.06
N THR A 3 -2.27 -9.66 50.23
CA THR A 3 -2.91 -8.88 49.15
C THR A 3 -1.95 -7.95 48.40
N ILE A 4 -0.85 -7.51 49.03
CA ILE A 4 0.09 -6.54 48.42
C ILE A 4 1.04 -7.22 47.43
N GLN A 5 1.38 -8.50 47.62
CA GLN A 5 2.29 -9.23 46.71
C GLN A 5 1.66 -9.57 45.35
N VAL A 6 0.32 -9.76 45.30
CA VAL A 6 -0.36 -10.08 44.05
C VAL A 6 -0.46 -8.86 43.13
N ILE A 7 -0.65 -7.65 43.66
CA ILE A 7 -0.73 -6.41 42.89
C ILE A 7 0.62 -6.09 42.24
N SER A 8 1.75 -6.32 42.95
CA SER A 8 3.08 -6.06 42.38
C SER A 8 3.44 -7.00 41.24
N ILE A 9 3.02 -8.26 41.29
CA ILE A 9 3.29 -9.23 40.20
C ILE A 9 2.46 -8.92 38.95
N VAL A 10 1.19 -8.55 39.12
CA VAL A 10 0.34 -8.18 37.96
C VAL A 10 0.84 -6.90 37.30
N SER A 11 1.33 -5.92 38.07
CA SER A 11 1.88 -4.68 37.53
C SER A 11 3.20 -4.92 36.75
N LEU A 12 4.04 -5.85 37.19
CA LEU A 12 5.27 -6.20 36.45
C LEU A 12 4.98 -6.94 35.13
N TRP A 13 3.98 -7.81 35.10
CA TRP A 13 3.56 -8.51 33.89
C TRP A 13 2.94 -7.57 32.85
N THR A 14 2.13 -6.63 33.27
CA THR A 14 1.54 -5.63 32.35
C THR A 14 2.60 -4.67 31.78
N ILE A 15 3.61 -4.31 32.54
CA ILE A 15 4.72 -3.47 32.07
C ILE A 15 5.62 -4.27 31.09
N ALA A 16 5.91 -5.53 31.36
CA ALA A 16 6.70 -6.37 30.46
C ALA A 16 6.00 -6.66 29.13
N THR A 17 4.67 -6.89 29.14
CA THR A 17 3.89 -7.06 27.90
C THR A 17 3.73 -5.77 27.13
N ALA A 18 3.61 -4.62 27.79
CA ALA A 18 3.57 -3.32 27.13
C ALA A 18 4.92 -2.95 26.49
N LEU A 19 6.04 -3.28 27.13
CA LEU A 19 7.38 -3.09 26.53
C LEU A 19 7.62 -4.02 25.35
N ALA A 20 7.20 -5.28 25.41
CA ALA A 20 7.29 -6.21 24.29
C ALA A 20 6.42 -5.79 23.09
N ALA A 21 5.23 -5.22 23.34
CA ALA A 21 4.37 -4.70 22.29
C ALA A 21 4.93 -3.44 21.57
N GLN A 22 5.78 -2.66 22.27
CA GLN A 22 6.43 -1.48 21.68
C GLN A 22 7.60 -1.84 20.76
N ASP A 23 8.16 -3.05 20.87
CA ASP A 23 9.30 -3.49 20.05
C ASP A 23 8.92 -4.25 18.77
N THR A 24 7.63 -4.53 18.55
CA THR A 24 7.18 -5.27 17.39
C THR A 24 7.02 -4.33 16.18
N ILE A 25 7.80 -4.59 15.14
CA ILE A 25 7.65 -3.89 13.84
C ILE A 25 6.36 -4.35 13.17
N GLN A 26 5.56 -3.37 12.73
CA GLN A 26 4.35 -3.65 11.97
C GLN A 26 4.70 -4.06 10.55
N HIS A 27 4.37 -5.29 10.19
CA HIS A 27 4.48 -5.83 8.85
C HIS A 27 3.20 -6.60 8.49
N GLN A 28 2.92 -6.71 7.19
CA GLN A 28 1.83 -7.52 6.70
C GLN A 28 2.11 -9.02 6.98
N ALA A 29 1.08 -9.80 7.24
CA ALA A 29 1.16 -11.25 7.48
C ALA A 29 0.42 -12.06 6.39
N ASP A 30 -0.09 -11.40 5.37
CA ASP A 30 -0.93 -12.03 4.34
C ASP A 30 -0.11 -12.80 3.31
N PHE A 31 1.10 -12.33 3.00
CA PHE A 31 1.99 -12.93 2.02
C PHE A 31 3.33 -13.29 2.65
N PRO A 32 3.83 -14.52 2.43
CA PRO A 32 5.18 -14.90 2.83
C PRO A 32 6.23 -14.26 1.91
N PRO A 33 7.51 -14.12 2.35
CA PRO A 33 8.57 -13.48 1.57
C PRO A 33 8.80 -14.13 0.20
N GLU A 34 8.58 -15.43 0.06
CA GLU A 34 8.72 -16.17 -1.20
C GLU A 34 7.74 -15.71 -2.29
N GLU A 35 6.56 -15.23 -1.90
CA GLU A 35 5.61 -14.66 -2.85
C GLU A 35 6.19 -13.38 -3.50
N PHE A 36 6.80 -12.52 -2.73
CA PHE A 36 7.45 -11.31 -3.25
C PHE A 36 8.71 -11.62 -4.05
N GLN A 37 9.51 -12.60 -3.62
CA GLN A 37 10.66 -13.09 -4.38
C GLN A 37 10.24 -13.63 -5.75
N GLY A 38 9.19 -14.46 -5.80
CA GLY A 38 8.65 -14.99 -7.05
C GLY A 38 8.15 -13.90 -8.00
N ARG A 39 7.49 -12.86 -7.47
CA ARG A 39 7.06 -11.70 -8.26
C ARG A 39 8.24 -10.93 -8.83
N ARG A 40 9.29 -10.68 -8.05
CA ARG A 40 10.51 -10.02 -8.52
C ARG A 40 11.28 -10.86 -9.54
N ALA A 41 11.32 -12.19 -9.37
CA ALA A 41 11.92 -13.10 -10.35
C ALA A 41 11.24 -12.98 -11.73
N ARG A 42 9.90 -12.93 -11.77
CA ARG A 42 9.15 -12.70 -13.01
C ARG A 42 9.45 -11.33 -13.63
N VAL A 43 9.65 -10.31 -12.85
CA VAL A 43 10.07 -9.00 -13.38
C VAL A 43 11.45 -9.11 -14.04
N PHE A 44 12.41 -9.83 -13.45
CA PHE A 44 13.72 -10.07 -14.07
C PHE A 44 13.60 -10.81 -15.41
N GLU A 45 12.73 -11.81 -15.49
CA GLU A 45 12.46 -12.54 -16.74
C GLU A 45 11.96 -11.60 -17.85
N GLU A 46 11.08 -10.65 -17.52
CA GLU A 46 10.47 -9.73 -18.48
C GLU A 46 11.41 -8.60 -18.92
N VAL A 47 12.23 -8.05 -18.01
CA VAL A 47 13.11 -6.92 -18.34
C VAL A 47 14.47 -7.36 -18.87
N GLY A 48 14.93 -8.57 -18.53
CA GLY A 48 16.21 -9.16 -18.96
C GLY A 48 17.43 -8.61 -18.23
N ASP A 49 18.60 -9.17 -18.59
CA ASP A 49 19.86 -8.97 -17.87
C ASP A 49 20.47 -7.56 -18.05
N ASN A 50 20.15 -6.86 -19.13
CA ASN A 50 20.67 -5.50 -19.38
C ASN A 50 19.68 -4.42 -18.92
N ALA A 51 18.99 -4.67 -17.80
CA ALA A 51 18.02 -3.76 -17.24
C ALA A 51 18.27 -3.47 -15.76
N VAL A 52 17.81 -2.31 -15.33
CA VAL A 52 17.68 -1.93 -13.93
C VAL A 52 16.25 -1.49 -13.71
N VAL A 53 15.60 -2.00 -12.67
CA VAL A 53 14.25 -1.56 -12.28
C VAL A 53 14.36 -0.68 -11.06
N LEU A 54 13.74 0.50 -11.10
CA LEU A 54 13.70 1.42 -9.98
C LEU A 54 12.26 1.84 -9.69
N LEU A 55 11.74 1.42 -8.53
CA LEU A 55 10.44 1.81 -8.04
C LEU A 55 10.53 2.78 -6.87
N GLN A 56 9.70 3.80 -6.92
CA GLN A 56 9.52 4.77 -5.84
C GLN A 56 8.26 4.42 -5.05
N GLY A 57 8.39 4.14 -3.75
CA GLY A 57 7.26 3.96 -2.84
C GLY A 57 6.51 5.27 -2.58
N ALA A 58 5.29 5.19 -2.06
CA ALA A 58 4.43 6.34 -1.80
C ALA A 58 5.05 7.35 -0.81
N PRO A 59 4.74 8.65 -0.95
CA PRO A 59 5.16 9.66 0.01
C PRO A 59 4.37 9.52 1.31
N ASN A 60 4.91 10.10 2.38
CA ASN A 60 4.18 10.14 3.64
C ASN A 60 2.89 10.96 3.51
N VAL A 61 1.80 10.42 4.04
CA VAL A 61 0.52 11.14 4.17
C VAL A 61 0.55 12.03 5.40
N ARG A 62 -0.02 13.23 5.28
CA ARG A 62 -0.18 14.16 6.41
C ARG A 62 -1.56 14.00 7.04
N GLY A 63 -1.68 14.40 8.27
CA GLY A 63 -2.89 14.22 9.09
C GLY A 63 -2.98 12.81 9.68
N PHE A 64 -4.09 12.51 10.34
CA PHE A 64 -4.32 11.22 11.03
C PHE A 64 -4.87 10.16 10.08
N ARG A 65 -4.25 10.01 8.91
CA ARG A 65 -4.61 8.99 7.94
C ARG A 65 -3.69 7.79 8.09
N VAL A 66 -4.24 6.59 7.96
CA VAL A 66 -3.45 5.37 7.87
C VAL A 66 -2.66 5.41 6.56
N PHE A 67 -1.34 5.21 6.66
CA PHE A 67 -0.48 5.13 5.48
C PHE A 67 -0.80 3.85 4.70
N ARG A 68 -0.89 3.99 3.40
CA ARG A 68 -0.94 2.88 2.44
C ARG A 68 0.14 3.09 1.40
N GLN A 69 0.84 2.03 1.10
CA GLN A 69 1.83 2.02 0.03
C GLN A 69 1.13 2.02 -1.33
N SER A 70 1.83 2.47 -2.40
CA SER A 70 1.37 2.25 -3.77
C SER A 70 1.27 0.76 -4.05
N ASN A 71 0.24 0.38 -4.82
CA ASN A 71 -0.05 -1.03 -5.07
C ASN A 71 1.12 -1.75 -5.74
N GLU A 72 1.80 -1.10 -6.70
CA GLU A 72 2.92 -1.66 -7.44
C GLU A 72 4.14 -1.90 -6.54
N PHE A 73 4.46 -0.94 -5.67
CA PHE A 73 5.56 -1.10 -4.73
C PHE A 73 5.27 -2.19 -3.69
N PHE A 74 4.03 -2.19 -3.13
CA PHE A 74 3.60 -3.22 -2.20
C PHE A 74 3.58 -4.61 -2.85
N TYR A 75 3.15 -4.71 -4.11
CA TYR A 75 3.09 -5.96 -4.86
C TYR A 75 4.46 -6.65 -4.95
N LEU A 76 5.54 -5.87 -5.08
CA LEU A 76 6.89 -6.41 -5.19
C LEU A 76 7.64 -6.53 -3.86
N THR A 77 7.17 -5.88 -2.77
CA THR A 77 7.95 -5.79 -1.52
C THR A 77 7.19 -6.18 -0.25
N GLY A 78 5.88 -6.02 -0.21
CA GLY A 78 5.08 -6.13 1.03
C GLY A 78 5.32 -4.99 2.04
N VAL A 79 6.11 -3.97 1.70
CA VAL A 79 6.56 -2.93 2.62
C VAL A 79 5.65 -1.70 2.61
N GLU A 80 5.12 -1.35 3.77
CA GLU A 80 4.30 -0.14 3.99
C GLU A 80 5.12 0.95 4.73
N VAL A 81 6.24 1.37 4.15
CA VAL A 81 7.08 2.48 4.64
C VAL A 81 7.10 3.59 3.60
N ALA A 82 6.78 4.82 4.04
CA ALA A 82 6.80 5.98 3.17
C ALA A 82 8.22 6.32 2.70
N HIS A 83 8.34 6.83 1.48
CA HIS A 83 9.62 7.23 0.87
C HIS A 83 10.62 6.08 0.67
N ALA A 84 10.17 4.84 0.64
CA ALA A 84 11.00 3.69 0.30
C ALA A 84 11.32 3.66 -1.21
N TYR A 85 12.40 2.95 -1.59
CA TYR A 85 12.73 2.66 -2.98
C TYR A 85 13.12 1.19 -3.12
N LEU A 86 12.79 0.60 -4.27
CA LEU A 86 13.24 -0.73 -4.66
C LEU A 86 14.09 -0.60 -5.92
N LEU A 87 15.32 -1.11 -5.86
CA LEU A 87 16.23 -1.22 -7.00
C LEU A 87 16.47 -2.70 -7.30
N MET A 88 16.18 -3.12 -8.54
CA MET A 88 16.44 -4.48 -9.00
C MET A 88 17.48 -4.44 -10.12
N ASP A 89 18.54 -5.21 -9.97
CA ASP A 89 19.65 -5.31 -10.92
C ASP A 89 19.46 -6.58 -11.78
N GLY A 90 19.08 -6.43 -13.03
CA GLY A 90 18.86 -7.55 -13.95
C GLY A 90 20.12 -8.36 -14.22
N ARG A 91 21.30 -7.73 -14.25
CA ARG A 91 22.57 -8.42 -14.52
C ARG A 91 22.96 -9.43 -13.45
N ASN A 92 22.72 -9.08 -12.18
CA ASN A 92 23.10 -9.90 -11.04
C ASN A 92 21.90 -10.56 -10.37
N HIS A 93 20.69 -10.31 -10.84
CA HIS A 93 19.41 -10.71 -10.23
C HIS A 93 19.35 -10.34 -8.74
N THR A 94 19.85 -9.14 -8.39
CA THR A 94 19.93 -8.65 -7.01
C THR A 94 18.88 -7.58 -6.77
N THR A 95 18.22 -7.68 -5.62
CA THR A 95 17.18 -6.75 -5.18
C THR A 95 17.66 -5.95 -3.97
N ARG A 96 17.60 -4.63 -4.05
CA ARG A 96 17.98 -3.70 -2.99
C ARG A 96 16.80 -2.87 -2.56
N LEU A 97 16.49 -2.92 -1.29
CA LEU A 97 15.49 -2.06 -0.69
C LEU A 97 16.18 -0.88 -0.01
N TYR A 98 15.62 0.31 -0.16
CA TYR A 98 16.12 1.53 0.49
C TYR A 98 15.02 2.07 1.38
N LEU A 99 15.31 2.20 2.67
CA LEU A 99 14.37 2.71 3.67
C LEU A 99 14.91 4.00 4.33
N PRO A 100 14.03 4.86 4.83
CA PRO A 100 14.42 5.96 5.70
C PRO A 100 15.11 5.44 6.96
N HIS A 101 16.01 6.24 7.52
CA HIS A 101 16.56 5.99 8.83
C HIS A 101 15.50 6.12 9.93
N ARG A 102 15.73 5.41 11.03
CA ARG A 102 14.88 5.40 12.21
C ARG A 102 14.65 6.80 12.75
N ASN A 103 13.40 7.11 13.04
CA ASN A 103 13.02 8.35 13.70
C ASN A 103 12.41 8.04 15.07
N ALA A 104 13.24 7.99 16.09
CA ALA A 104 12.84 7.64 17.46
C ALA A 104 11.75 8.57 18.05
N ARG A 105 11.68 9.85 17.63
CA ARG A 105 10.62 10.74 18.07
C ARG A 105 9.27 10.34 17.49
N ARG A 106 9.26 9.93 16.23
CA ARG A 106 8.06 9.51 15.52
C ARG A 106 7.59 8.15 16.01
N GLU A 107 8.51 7.21 16.22
CA GLU A 107 8.20 5.87 16.73
C GLU A 107 7.56 5.89 18.13
N ARG A 108 7.93 6.84 18.99
CA ARG A 108 7.26 7.00 20.29
C ARG A 108 5.77 7.38 20.19
N GLY A 109 5.34 7.97 19.09
CA GLY A 109 3.94 8.38 18.86
C GLY A 109 3.15 7.44 17.94
N GLU A 110 3.83 6.80 16.99
CA GLU A 110 3.19 6.04 15.91
C GLU A 110 3.46 4.51 15.96
N GLY A 111 4.33 4.08 16.88
CA GLY A 111 4.83 2.69 16.91
C GLY A 111 6.03 2.50 15.98
N LYS A 112 6.71 1.36 16.16
CA LYS A 112 7.95 1.02 15.45
C LYS A 112 7.66 0.63 14.00
N LYS A 113 8.44 1.17 13.07
CA LYS A 113 8.35 0.87 11.64
C LYS A 113 9.68 0.32 11.14
N MET A 114 9.66 -0.40 10.03
CA MET A 114 10.88 -0.82 9.34
C MET A 114 11.72 0.41 8.98
N SER A 115 13.02 0.32 9.18
CA SER A 115 14.00 1.37 8.91
C SER A 115 15.28 0.78 8.35
N ALA A 116 16.19 1.63 7.88
CA ALA A 116 17.48 1.19 7.34
C ALA A 116 18.36 0.44 8.36
N GLU A 117 18.07 0.56 9.65
CA GLU A 117 18.79 -0.11 10.75
C GLU A 117 18.30 -1.54 11.01
N ASP A 118 17.18 -1.97 10.44
CA ASP A 118 16.55 -3.26 10.75
C ASP A 118 16.90 -4.34 9.70
N THR A 119 18.17 -4.41 9.26
CA THR A 119 18.61 -5.15 8.07
C THR A 119 18.20 -6.63 8.09
N GLU A 120 18.53 -7.38 9.13
CA GLU A 120 18.25 -8.82 9.21
C GLU A 120 16.75 -9.09 9.14
N LEU A 121 15.97 -8.35 9.92
CA LEU A 121 14.51 -8.50 9.98
C LEU A 121 13.84 -8.12 8.65
N VAL A 122 14.28 -7.06 8.00
CA VAL A 122 13.70 -6.63 6.72
C VAL A 122 13.99 -7.65 5.63
N ILE A 123 15.21 -8.20 5.56
CA ILE A 123 15.57 -9.25 4.62
C ILE A 123 14.71 -10.51 4.88
N GLU A 124 14.57 -10.93 6.13
CA GLU A 124 13.72 -12.06 6.50
C GLU A 124 12.27 -11.88 6.07
N LEU A 125 11.67 -10.71 6.33
CA LEU A 125 10.26 -10.44 6.07
C LEU A 125 9.93 -10.18 4.59
N THR A 126 10.88 -9.69 3.81
CA THR A 126 10.65 -9.24 2.41
C THR A 126 11.33 -10.10 1.36
N GLY A 127 12.33 -10.87 1.77
CA GLY A 127 13.17 -11.66 0.87
C GLY A 127 13.98 -10.83 -0.12
N VAL A 128 14.31 -9.56 0.20
CA VAL A 128 15.28 -8.76 -0.59
C VAL A 128 16.71 -9.20 -0.24
N ASP A 129 17.66 -8.94 -1.14
CA ASP A 129 19.06 -9.36 -0.95
C ASP A 129 19.84 -8.37 -0.08
N GLU A 130 19.52 -7.08 -0.19
CA GLU A 130 20.23 -6.01 0.52
C GLU A 130 19.25 -4.93 1.00
N LEU A 131 19.55 -4.34 2.18
CA LEU A 131 18.88 -3.16 2.73
C LEU A 131 19.88 -2.02 2.90
N HIS A 132 19.47 -0.81 2.50
CA HIS A 132 20.28 0.41 2.62
C HIS A 132 19.44 1.60 3.09
N GLY A 133 20.12 2.66 3.57
CA GLY A 133 19.54 4.00 3.69
C GLY A 133 19.31 4.63 2.32
N ILE A 134 18.32 5.52 2.23
CA ILE A 134 17.92 6.16 0.96
C ILE A 134 19.09 6.93 0.32
N GLU A 135 19.98 7.48 1.11
CA GLU A 135 21.15 8.26 0.68
C GLU A 135 22.15 7.44 -0.14
N ALA A 136 22.13 6.11 -0.07
CA ALA A 136 22.97 5.24 -0.87
C ALA A 136 22.49 5.08 -2.32
N LEU A 137 21.18 5.28 -2.58
CA LEU A 137 20.57 5.06 -3.89
C LEU A 137 21.24 5.86 -5.02
N PRO A 138 21.52 7.17 -4.89
CA PRO A 138 22.17 7.93 -5.97
C PRO A 138 23.52 7.35 -6.36
N HIS A 139 24.32 6.90 -5.39
CA HIS A 139 25.62 6.30 -5.65
C HIS A 139 25.48 4.93 -6.34
N HIS A 140 24.50 4.11 -5.94
CA HIS A 140 24.26 2.83 -6.59
C HIS A 140 23.79 3.01 -8.04
N LEU A 141 22.93 3.98 -8.34
CA LEU A 141 22.52 4.29 -9.72
C LEU A 141 23.71 4.75 -10.55
N TRP A 142 24.57 5.60 -9.99
CA TRP A 142 25.75 6.09 -10.71
C TRP A 142 26.71 4.97 -11.12
N ARG A 143 26.85 3.89 -10.34
CA ARG A 143 27.73 2.76 -10.63
C ARG A 143 27.39 2.04 -11.94
N TYR A 144 26.12 2.01 -12.35
CA TYR A 144 25.69 1.42 -13.62
C TYR A 144 26.18 2.22 -14.84
N LEU A 145 26.57 3.47 -14.65
CA LEU A 145 26.99 4.39 -15.70
C LEU A 145 28.51 4.52 -15.83
N LEU A 146 29.27 3.75 -15.04
CA LEU A 146 30.74 3.78 -15.10
C LEU A 146 31.32 3.24 -16.42
N ARG A 147 30.63 2.26 -17.01
CA ARG A 147 31.09 1.59 -18.23
C ARG A 147 29.93 1.12 -19.08
N PRO A 148 29.97 1.32 -20.42
CA PRO A 148 28.97 0.76 -21.32
C PRO A 148 29.09 -0.80 -21.42
N PRO A 149 28.03 -1.53 -21.86
CA PRO A 149 26.74 -0.99 -22.21
C PRO A 149 25.98 -0.50 -20.98
N PHE A 150 25.27 0.64 -21.12
CA PHE A 150 24.41 1.13 -20.07
C PHE A 150 23.09 0.37 -20.07
N PRO A 151 22.56 -0.01 -18.91
CA PRO A 151 21.28 -0.72 -18.86
C PRO A 151 20.10 0.22 -19.15
N THR A 152 18.99 -0.36 -19.62
CA THR A 152 17.70 0.33 -19.64
C THR A 152 17.15 0.43 -18.22
N LEU A 153 16.70 1.61 -17.81
CA LEU A 153 16.09 1.82 -16.51
C LEU A 153 14.56 1.76 -16.64
N TYR A 154 13.97 0.73 -16.06
CA TYR A 154 12.51 0.56 -15.98
C TYR A 154 11.97 1.23 -14.72
N THR A 155 10.94 2.04 -14.87
CA THR A 155 10.19 2.66 -13.76
C THR A 155 8.75 2.90 -14.18
N MET A 156 7.88 3.28 -13.23
CA MET A 156 6.51 3.65 -13.57
C MET A 156 6.49 4.95 -14.37
N LEU A 157 5.91 4.93 -15.56
CA LEU A 157 5.61 6.15 -16.33
C LEU A 157 4.18 6.62 -16.12
N SER A 158 3.28 5.70 -15.76
CA SER A 158 1.91 6.01 -15.36
C SER A 158 1.82 6.22 -13.84
N PRO A 159 0.81 6.96 -13.35
CA PRO A 159 0.58 7.13 -11.93
C PRO A 159 0.47 5.79 -11.19
N ALA A 160 1.18 5.67 -10.08
CA ALA A 160 1.08 4.49 -9.22
C ALA A 160 -0.27 4.47 -8.50
N GLU A 161 -0.92 3.31 -8.48
CA GLU A 161 -2.22 3.15 -7.86
C GLU A 161 -2.15 3.25 -6.33
N GLY A 162 -3.15 3.90 -5.75
CA GLY A 162 -3.33 4.02 -4.29
C GLY A 162 -4.41 3.10 -3.76
N ALA A 163 -4.68 3.20 -2.46
CA ALA A 163 -5.62 2.33 -1.75
C ALA A 163 -7.06 2.32 -2.33
N ALA A 164 -7.56 3.47 -2.79
CA ALA A 164 -8.93 3.62 -3.28
C ALA A 164 -8.98 4.31 -4.65
N GLN A 165 -7.88 4.33 -5.38
CA GLN A 165 -7.75 5.02 -6.65
C GLN A 165 -7.18 4.08 -7.70
N SER A 166 -7.93 3.87 -8.76
CA SER A 166 -7.43 3.21 -9.97
C SER A 166 -6.55 4.15 -10.78
N ARG A 167 -5.77 3.59 -11.69
CA ARG A 167 -4.94 4.39 -12.59
C ARG A 167 -5.77 5.31 -13.49
N ASP A 168 -6.91 4.85 -13.95
CA ASP A 168 -7.80 5.65 -14.79
C ASP A 168 -8.35 6.86 -14.03
N GLU A 169 -8.77 6.69 -12.78
CA GLU A 169 -9.21 7.82 -11.94
C GLU A 169 -8.09 8.82 -11.68
N LEU A 170 -6.86 8.33 -11.45
CA LEU A 170 -5.69 9.19 -11.31
C LEU A 170 -5.40 9.98 -12.59
N LEU A 171 -5.48 9.34 -13.77
CA LEU A 171 -5.28 9.99 -15.05
C LEU A 171 -6.37 11.03 -15.33
N ILE A 172 -7.64 10.75 -15.02
CA ILE A 172 -8.74 11.71 -15.11
C ILE A 172 -8.47 12.90 -14.18
N GLY A 173 -8.11 12.64 -12.92
CA GLY A 173 -7.79 13.69 -11.96
C GLY A 173 -6.62 14.59 -12.41
N PHE A 174 -5.61 14.03 -13.08
CA PHE A 174 -4.54 14.84 -13.70
C PHE A 174 -5.02 15.65 -14.90
N ALA A 175 -5.88 15.10 -15.74
CA ALA A 175 -6.44 15.83 -16.86
C ALA A 175 -7.29 17.02 -16.35
N ASP A 176 -8.07 16.83 -15.30
CA ASP A 176 -8.85 17.89 -14.66
C ASP A 176 -7.94 18.97 -14.06
N ALA A 177 -6.88 18.57 -13.34
CA ALA A 177 -5.91 19.50 -12.76
C ALA A 177 -5.18 20.33 -13.84
N ILE A 178 -4.76 19.70 -14.94
CA ILE A 178 -4.13 20.43 -16.08
C ILE A 178 -5.11 21.42 -16.73
N SER A 179 -6.39 21.17 -16.68
CA SER A 179 -7.40 22.08 -17.23
C SER A 179 -7.63 23.32 -16.36
N ASP A 180 -7.22 23.28 -15.09
CA ASP A 180 -7.23 24.44 -14.20
C ASP A 180 -5.94 25.25 -14.39
N PRO A 181 -6.00 26.51 -14.89
CA PRO A 181 -4.80 27.31 -15.12
C PRO A 181 -4.03 27.69 -13.86
N TRP A 182 -4.59 27.44 -12.69
CA TRP A 182 -3.98 27.72 -11.38
C TRP A 182 -3.45 26.46 -10.66
N ASP A 183 -3.73 25.27 -11.19
CA ASP A 183 -3.23 24.01 -10.66
C ASP A 183 -2.13 23.45 -11.57
N GLU A 184 -0.89 23.52 -11.10
CA GLU A 184 0.29 22.97 -11.79
C GLU A 184 0.57 21.52 -11.38
N ALA A 185 -0.44 20.74 -11.04
CA ALA A 185 -0.26 19.38 -10.58
C ALA A 185 0.38 18.49 -11.65
N VAL A 186 1.62 18.11 -11.41
CA VAL A 186 2.34 17.10 -12.21
C VAL A 186 2.37 15.80 -11.46
N ALA A 187 2.07 14.70 -12.15
CA ALA A 187 2.18 13.36 -11.58
C ALA A 187 3.53 13.17 -10.90
N ARG A 188 3.53 12.53 -9.74
CA ARG A 188 4.76 12.27 -8.97
C ARG A 188 5.76 11.45 -9.77
N GLU A 189 5.28 10.46 -10.50
CA GLU A 189 6.05 9.59 -11.38
C GLU A 189 6.71 10.40 -12.52
N GLY A 190 5.97 11.31 -13.12
CA GLY A 190 6.52 12.22 -14.15
C GLY A 190 7.67 13.08 -13.62
N ARG A 191 7.53 13.65 -12.40
CA ARG A 191 8.62 14.40 -11.75
C ARG A 191 9.81 13.49 -11.41
N PHE A 192 9.56 12.27 -11.00
CA PHE A 192 10.61 11.31 -10.70
C PHE A 192 11.40 10.93 -11.96
N VAL A 193 10.70 10.60 -13.05
CA VAL A 193 11.31 10.33 -14.36
C VAL A 193 12.14 11.53 -14.85
N GLN A 194 11.62 12.74 -14.73
CA GLN A 194 12.37 13.95 -15.09
C GLN A 194 13.64 14.10 -14.25
N SER A 195 13.57 13.78 -12.95
CA SER A 195 14.76 13.81 -12.08
C SER A 195 15.80 12.77 -12.47
N ILE A 196 15.38 11.57 -12.88
CA ILE A 196 16.27 10.52 -13.39
C ILE A 196 16.94 10.99 -14.67
N ARG A 197 16.18 11.45 -15.66
CA ARG A 197 16.71 11.93 -16.96
C ARG A 197 17.69 13.08 -16.79
N THR A 198 17.46 13.97 -15.84
CA THR A 198 18.33 15.10 -15.57
C THR A 198 19.65 14.68 -14.89
N ARG A 199 19.57 13.75 -13.91
CA ARG A 199 20.75 13.35 -13.12
C ARG A 199 21.58 12.25 -13.79
N TYR A 200 20.93 11.41 -14.58
CA TYR A 200 21.51 10.20 -15.19
C TYR A 200 21.11 10.10 -16.67
N PRO A 201 21.55 11.06 -17.52
CA PRO A 201 21.08 11.16 -18.91
C PRO A 201 21.49 9.98 -19.79
N GLN A 202 22.39 9.13 -19.32
CA GLN A 202 22.84 7.93 -20.04
C GLN A 202 21.84 6.77 -19.97
N PHE A 203 20.89 6.78 -19.01
CA PHE A 203 19.86 5.77 -18.98
C PHE A 203 18.81 6.01 -20.07
N GLU A 204 18.52 4.98 -20.82
CA GLU A 204 17.23 4.88 -21.50
C GLU A 204 16.16 4.51 -20.46
N VAL A 205 15.09 5.30 -20.38
CA VAL A 205 14.00 5.07 -19.40
C VAL A 205 12.84 4.43 -20.10
N ALA A 206 12.46 3.22 -19.63
CA ALA A 206 11.34 2.43 -20.11
C ALA A 206 10.22 2.31 -19.08
N ASP A 207 9.02 1.99 -19.56
CA ASP A 207 7.82 1.86 -18.72
C ASP A 207 7.70 0.45 -18.12
N LEU A 208 7.67 0.38 -16.80
CA LEU A 208 7.42 -0.85 -16.04
C LEU A 208 5.93 -1.17 -15.92
N THR A 209 5.05 -0.19 -16.14
CA THR A 209 3.60 -0.31 -15.91
C THR A 209 2.98 -1.51 -16.62
N PRO A 210 3.19 -1.72 -17.94
CA PRO A 210 2.57 -2.84 -18.65
C PRO A 210 2.98 -4.21 -18.11
N ILE A 211 4.23 -4.34 -17.65
CA ILE A 211 4.75 -5.60 -17.09
C ILE A 211 4.03 -5.92 -15.78
N LEU A 212 3.96 -4.96 -14.86
CA LEU A 212 3.28 -5.17 -13.57
C LEU A 212 1.79 -5.40 -13.74
N ASP A 213 1.15 -4.70 -14.67
CA ASP A 213 -0.28 -4.88 -14.96
C ASP A 213 -0.56 -6.29 -15.49
N ALA A 214 0.20 -6.77 -16.45
CA ALA A 214 0.07 -8.14 -16.97
C ALA A 214 0.27 -9.20 -15.87
N MET A 215 1.24 -8.99 -14.96
CA MET A 215 1.48 -9.87 -13.83
C MET A 215 0.33 -9.88 -12.82
N ARG A 216 -0.35 -8.75 -12.62
CA ARG A 216 -1.43 -8.57 -11.64
C ARG A 216 -2.79 -9.05 -12.16
N ILE A 217 -2.99 -9.20 -13.48
CA ILE A 217 -4.23 -9.71 -14.07
C ILE A 217 -4.51 -11.14 -13.58
N VAL A 218 -3.52 -12.02 -13.60
CA VAL A 218 -3.66 -13.42 -13.15
C VAL A 218 -3.26 -13.52 -11.68
N LYS A 219 -4.24 -13.84 -10.82
CA LYS A 219 -4.05 -13.90 -9.38
C LYS A 219 -3.34 -15.17 -8.93
N SER A 220 -2.39 -15.03 -8.00
CA SER A 220 -1.78 -16.19 -7.35
C SER A 220 -2.80 -16.95 -6.47
N PRO A 221 -2.53 -18.22 -6.12
CA PRO A 221 -3.39 -18.95 -5.18
C PRO A 221 -3.59 -18.21 -3.84
N ARG A 222 -2.57 -17.49 -3.36
CA ARG A 222 -2.63 -16.72 -2.14
C ARG A 222 -3.53 -15.48 -2.29
N GLU A 223 -3.38 -14.75 -3.38
CA GLU A 223 -4.27 -13.62 -3.71
C GLU A 223 -5.73 -14.08 -3.82
N ILE A 224 -5.99 -15.24 -4.44
CA ILE A 224 -7.34 -15.82 -4.53
C ILE A 224 -7.91 -16.10 -3.13
N GLN A 225 -7.11 -16.63 -2.21
CA GLN A 225 -7.55 -16.88 -0.82
C GLN A 225 -7.95 -15.57 -0.11
N LEU A 226 -7.15 -14.52 -0.27
CA LEU A 226 -7.44 -13.20 0.31
C LEU A 226 -8.68 -12.56 -0.29
N ILE A 227 -8.86 -12.65 -1.61
CA ILE A 227 -10.06 -12.16 -2.31
C ILE A 227 -11.30 -12.92 -1.82
N ARG A 228 -11.23 -14.25 -1.69
CA ARG A 228 -12.35 -15.06 -1.15
C ARG A 228 -12.72 -14.64 0.27
N ARG A 229 -11.72 -14.42 1.14
CA ARG A 229 -11.97 -13.94 2.50
C ARG A 229 -12.60 -12.54 2.49
N ALA A 230 -12.09 -11.62 1.70
CA ALA A 230 -12.66 -10.29 1.57
C ALA A 230 -14.10 -10.32 1.05
N SER A 231 -14.38 -11.18 0.05
CA SER A 231 -15.73 -11.38 -0.48
C SER A 231 -16.70 -11.98 0.56
N GLN A 232 -16.21 -12.91 1.39
CA GLN A 232 -17.02 -13.46 2.49
C GLN A 232 -17.37 -12.37 3.51
N LEU A 233 -16.39 -11.56 3.92
CA LEU A 233 -16.64 -10.45 4.85
C LEU A 233 -17.62 -9.43 4.26
N ALA A 234 -17.50 -9.14 2.97
CA ALA A 234 -18.45 -8.25 2.27
C ALA A 234 -19.87 -8.84 2.29
N ALA A 235 -20.03 -10.13 2.01
CA ALA A 235 -21.33 -10.81 2.06
C ALA A 235 -21.91 -10.78 3.47
N ASP A 236 -21.11 -11.07 4.50
CA ASP A 236 -21.56 -11.06 5.89
C ASP A 236 -22.00 -9.66 6.33
N GLY A 237 -21.28 -8.62 5.94
CA GLY A 237 -21.64 -7.23 6.21
C GLY A 237 -22.93 -6.80 5.51
N ILE A 238 -23.11 -7.19 4.23
CA ILE A 238 -24.34 -6.93 3.49
C ILE A 238 -25.52 -7.65 4.16
N MET A 239 -25.37 -8.91 4.55
CA MET A 239 -26.41 -9.67 5.24
C MET A 239 -26.80 -9.01 6.57
N GLU A 240 -25.84 -8.47 7.32
CA GLU A 240 -26.12 -7.76 8.55
C GLU A 240 -26.87 -6.44 8.29
N ALA A 241 -26.44 -5.66 7.30
CA ALA A 241 -27.17 -4.46 6.89
C ALA A 241 -28.61 -4.79 6.48
N MET A 242 -28.82 -5.87 5.72
CA MET A 242 -30.17 -6.33 5.34
C MET A 242 -31.03 -6.70 6.55
N ARG A 243 -30.47 -7.42 7.53
CA ARG A 243 -31.19 -7.81 8.78
C ARG A 243 -31.56 -6.61 9.63
N SER A 244 -30.72 -5.59 9.60
CA SER A 244 -30.88 -4.37 10.39
C SER A 244 -31.73 -3.31 9.68
N THR A 245 -32.14 -3.56 8.43
CA THR A 245 -32.93 -2.60 7.66
C THR A 245 -34.35 -2.47 8.22
N GLU A 246 -34.70 -1.26 8.64
CA GLU A 246 -36.06 -0.90 9.08
C GLU A 246 -36.38 0.56 8.71
N PRO A 247 -37.65 0.90 8.53
CA PRO A 247 -38.07 2.30 8.29
C PRO A 247 -37.63 3.23 9.41
N GLY A 248 -37.20 4.44 9.05
CA GLY A 248 -36.71 5.45 10.00
C GLY A 248 -35.22 5.41 10.25
N LEU A 249 -34.49 4.39 9.78
CA LEU A 249 -33.04 4.40 9.75
C LEU A 249 -32.54 5.28 8.60
N TYR A 250 -31.28 5.72 8.68
CA TYR A 250 -30.59 6.43 7.62
C TYR A 250 -29.58 5.51 6.90
N GLU A 251 -29.31 5.80 5.64
CA GLU A 251 -28.38 5.04 4.80
C GLU A 251 -27.01 4.85 5.46
N TYR A 252 -26.46 5.89 6.12
CA TYR A 252 -25.18 5.80 6.85
C TYR A 252 -25.21 4.82 8.04
N GLN A 253 -26.38 4.52 8.60
CA GLN A 253 -26.49 3.55 9.69
C GLN A 253 -26.32 2.12 9.17
N LEU A 254 -26.87 1.82 7.98
CA LEU A 254 -26.65 0.52 7.33
C LEU A 254 -25.17 0.37 6.89
N ASP A 255 -24.57 1.42 6.35
CA ASP A 255 -23.14 1.46 6.05
C ASP A 255 -22.31 1.16 7.31
N ALA A 256 -22.61 1.82 8.44
CA ALA A 256 -21.92 1.59 9.71
C ALA A 256 -22.03 0.15 10.20
N MET A 257 -23.17 -0.51 10.02
CA MET A 257 -23.38 -1.92 10.39
C MET A 257 -22.51 -2.85 9.54
N ALA A 258 -22.48 -2.65 8.23
CA ALA A 258 -21.63 -3.44 7.34
C ALA A 258 -20.14 -3.26 7.70
N ARG A 259 -19.70 -2.02 7.89
CA ARG A 259 -18.31 -1.69 8.30
C ARG A 259 -17.95 -2.29 9.66
N PHE A 260 -18.87 -2.29 10.61
CA PHE A 260 -18.64 -2.96 11.89
C PHE A 260 -18.31 -4.44 11.69
N VAL A 261 -19.08 -5.15 10.86
CA VAL A 261 -18.83 -6.56 10.54
C VAL A 261 -17.46 -6.75 9.89
N PHE A 262 -17.05 -5.87 8.95
CA PHE A 262 -15.73 -5.94 8.33
C PHE A 262 -14.61 -5.83 9.37
N LEU A 263 -14.67 -4.81 10.21
CA LEU A 263 -13.61 -4.50 11.18
C LEU A 263 -13.50 -5.54 12.30
N VAL A 264 -14.62 -6.01 12.86
CA VAL A 264 -14.57 -7.04 13.93
C VAL A 264 -14.09 -8.40 13.42
N ASN A 265 -14.18 -8.65 12.12
CA ASN A 265 -13.66 -9.84 11.48
C ASN A 265 -12.26 -9.67 10.86
N GLY A 266 -11.56 -8.59 11.20
CA GLY A 266 -10.15 -8.37 10.90
C GLY A 266 -9.85 -7.70 9.57
N ALA A 267 -10.83 -7.11 8.89
CA ALA A 267 -10.54 -6.21 7.78
C ALA A 267 -9.85 -4.94 8.30
N ARG A 268 -8.89 -4.42 7.55
CA ARG A 268 -8.19 -3.16 7.88
C ARG A 268 -8.96 -1.92 7.42
N GLY A 269 -10.10 -2.10 6.79
CA GLY A 269 -10.97 -1.07 6.24
C GLY A 269 -11.60 -1.50 4.93
N GLU A 270 -12.27 -0.58 4.30
CA GLU A 270 -12.87 -0.73 2.97
C GLU A 270 -11.83 -0.50 1.89
N ALA A 271 -12.01 -1.14 0.72
CA ALA A 271 -11.20 -0.89 -0.45
C ALA A 271 -11.52 0.49 -1.08
N TYR A 272 -12.77 0.89 -1.00
CA TYR A 272 -13.30 2.19 -1.40
C TYR A 272 -14.54 2.49 -0.54
N ARG A 273 -14.98 3.75 -0.54
CA ARG A 273 -16.14 4.18 0.25
C ARG A 273 -17.40 3.41 -0.14
N SER A 274 -18.13 2.89 0.85
CA SER A 274 -19.41 2.23 0.62
C SER A 274 -20.44 3.16 -0.01
N ILE A 275 -21.20 2.62 -0.94
CA ILE A 275 -22.36 3.26 -1.55
C ILE A 275 -23.60 2.61 -0.97
N THR A 276 -24.29 3.31 -0.09
CA THR A 276 -25.56 2.87 0.50
C THR A 276 -26.63 3.87 0.12
N ALA A 277 -27.60 3.40 -0.64
CA ALA A 277 -28.61 4.28 -1.23
C ALA A 277 -30.00 3.66 -1.12
N SER A 278 -31.01 4.48 -0.85
CA SER A 278 -32.43 4.10 -0.74
C SER A 278 -33.30 4.98 -1.65
N GLY A 279 -34.48 4.46 -2.03
CA GLY A 279 -35.43 5.19 -2.86
C GLY A 279 -34.80 5.75 -4.13
N THR A 280 -35.00 7.04 -4.39
CA THR A 280 -34.48 7.71 -5.58
C THR A 280 -32.97 7.86 -5.59
N ASN A 281 -32.31 7.78 -4.44
CA ASN A 281 -30.84 7.82 -4.34
C ASN A 281 -30.17 6.64 -5.05
N ALA A 282 -30.87 5.48 -5.11
CA ALA A 282 -30.38 4.27 -5.76
C ALA A 282 -30.21 4.39 -7.29
N PHE A 283 -30.75 5.45 -7.93
CA PHE A 283 -30.52 5.73 -9.34
C PHE A 283 -29.11 6.31 -9.64
N PHE A 284 -28.42 6.82 -8.63
CA PHE A 284 -27.08 7.40 -8.79
C PHE A 284 -26.00 6.35 -8.55
N GLY A 285 -25.32 5.91 -9.59
CA GLY A 285 -24.32 4.85 -9.53
C GLY A 285 -23.14 5.15 -8.57
N HIS A 286 -22.80 6.42 -8.36
CA HIS A 286 -21.73 6.85 -7.44
C HIS A 286 -22.27 7.79 -6.35
N TYR A 287 -23.47 7.50 -5.84
CA TYR A 287 -24.07 8.24 -4.72
C TYR A 287 -23.12 8.19 -3.49
N ASN A 288 -22.79 9.34 -2.95
CA ASN A 288 -21.74 9.45 -1.94
C ASN A 288 -22.15 10.10 -0.62
N ARG A 289 -23.39 10.52 -0.48
CA ARG A 289 -23.86 11.21 0.73
C ARG A 289 -24.28 10.24 1.82
N ASN A 290 -24.92 9.12 1.45
CA ASN A 290 -25.45 8.10 2.36
C ASN A 290 -26.32 8.72 3.50
N ASP A 291 -27.09 9.75 3.21
CA ASP A 291 -27.84 10.53 4.21
C ASP A 291 -29.39 10.48 4.04
N GLY A 292 -29.87 9.65 3.14
CA GLY A 292 -31.30 9.43 2.96
C GLY A 292 -31.90 8.60 4.08
N GLU A 293 -33.14 8.97 4.49
CA GLU A 293 -33.94 8.16 5.42
C GLU A 293 -34.60 6.99 4.67
N LEU A 294 -34.57 5.80 5.30
CA LEU A 294 -35.26 4.63 4.80
C LEU A 294 -36.75 4.74 5.08
N VAL A 295 -37.56 4.77 4.05
CA VAL A 295 -39.02 4.79 4.16
C VAL A 295 -39.59 3.41 3.83
N ALA A 296 -40.72 3.07 4.43
CA ALA A 296 -41.42 1.84 4.09
C ALA A 296 -41.77 1.81 2.60
N ALA A 297 -41.45 0.72 1.91
CA ALA A 297 -41.87 0.55 0.52
C ALA A 297 -43.39 0.33 0.49
N THR A 298 -44.11 1.22 -0.14
CA THR A 298 -45.52 1.01 -0.48
C THR A 298 -45.56 0.43 -1.90
N TRP A 299 -45.93 -0.85 -2.00
CA TRP A 299 -46.27 -1.46 -3.28
C TRP A 299 -47.64 -0.90 -3.68
N SER A 300 -47.69 -0.06 -4.68
CA SER A 300 -48.92 0.37 -5.33
C SER A 300 -49.13 -0.39 -6.64
#